data_0370c6d6608499df3799ca9c807f2747
#
_entry.id   0370c6d6608499df3799ca9c807f2747
#
_cell.length_a   1.000
_cell.length_b   1.000
_cell.length_c   1.000
_cell.angle_alpha   90.00
_cell.angle_beta   90.00
_cell.angle_gamma   90.00
#
_symmetry.space_group_name_H-M   'P 1'
#
loop_
_entity.id
_entity.type
_entity.pdbx_description
1 polymer ?
#
loop_
_entity_poly.entity_id
_entity_poly.type
_entity_poly.pdbx_seq_one_letter_code
_entity_poly.pdbx_strand_id
1 'polypeptide(L)'
;MSKFIKDYIITMKDIVREGDPILRQVTDEVSLPISDEDRETLECMMQYLKNSQDPKLQKKFNLREGVGLSANQIGLNKRMFVMYFPDEKGKLFEYALVNPKIISHSATMIYLPQSEGCLSVDRDIKGYVPRYERVKIKALDGNGEEIEMRLKGFAAIVFQHELDHLNGMMFYDRINTENPFKLPENVEVKSL
;
A
#
# COMPACT_ATOMS: atom_id res chain seq x y z
N MET A 1 11.69 -6.74 20.13
CA MET A 1 10.22 -6.91 20.07
C MET A 1 9.60 -5.66 19.48
N SER A 2 8.71 -5.83 18.51
CA SER A 2 7.91 -4.72 17.97
C SER A 2 6.97 -4.17 19.04
N LYS A 3 6.67 -2.87 18.96
CA LYS A 3 5.61 -2.27 19.79
C LYS A 3 4.20 -2.62 19.26
N PHE A 4 4.11 -3.12 18.04
CA PHE A 4 2.85 -3.46 17.36
C PHE A 4 2.41 -4.88 17.72
N ILE A 5 2.07 -5.07 18.99
CA ILE A 5 1.53 -6.30 19.56
C ILE A 5 0.02 -6.18 19.68
N LYS A 6 -0.63 -7.29 20.00
CA LYS A 6 -2.09 -7.36 20.19
C LYS A 6 -2.65 -6.16 20.96
N ASP A 7 -3.72 -5.57 20.43
CA ASP A 7 -4.42 -4.40 20.95
C ASP A 7 -3.68 -3.05 20.83
N TYR A 8 -2.49 -3.00 20.21
CA TYR A 8 -1.84 -1.73 19.91
C TYR A 8 -2.60 -0.96 18.82
N ILE A 9 -2.95 0.30 19.11
CA ILE A 9 -3.64 1.17 18.16
C ILE A 9 -2.60 2.05 17.45
N ILE A 10 -2.33 1.73 16.19
CA ILE A 10 -1.50 2.58 15.32
C ILE A 10 -2.21 3.91 15.10
N THR A 11 -1.45 5.00 15.21
CA THR A 11 -1.91 6.37 15.00
C THR A 11 -0.99 7.11 14.03
N MET A 12 -1.35 8.35 13.67
CA MET A 12 -0.51 9.19 12.80
C MET A 12 0.88 9.48 13.36
N LYS A 13 1.10 9.25 14.68
CA LYS A 13 2.44 9.37 15.31
C LYS A 13 3.36 8.20 14.97
N ASP A 14 2.78 7.07 14.62
CA ASP A 14 3.53 5.86 14.24
C ASP A 14 3.88 5.85 12.74
N ILE A 15 3.19 6.67 11.95
CA ILE A 15 3.44 6.75 10.51
C ILE A 15 4.71 7.57 10.24
N VAL A 16 5.67 6.92 9.62
CA VAL A 16 6.93 7.52 9.17
C VAL A 16 6.64 8.49 8.02
N ARG A 17 7.30 9.65 8.03
CA ARG A 17 7.11 10.69 7.01
C ARG A 17 8.19 10.64 5.94
N GLU A 18 7.87 11.19 4.77
CA GLU A 18 8.84 11.38 3.68
C GLU A 18 10.11 12.08 4.20
N GLY A 19 11.27 11.64 3.67
CA GLY A 19 12.58 12.07 4.15
C GLY A 19 13.23 11.05 5.11
N ASP A 20 12.48 10.18 5.75
CA ASP A 20 13.07 9.09 6.53
C ASP A 20 13.70 8.04 5.60
N PRO A 21 14.97 7.63 5.86
CA PRO A 21 15.68 6.66 5.04
C PRO A 21 14.97 5.31 4.87
N ILE A 22 14.16 4.87 5.85
CA ILE A 22 13.47 3.58 5.77
C ILE A 22 12.48 3.51 4.61
N LEU A 23 11.89 4.65 4.20
CA LEU A 23 10.99 4.74 3.06
C LEU A 23 11.70 4.65 1.70
N ARG A 24 13.04 4.70 1.72
CA ARG A 24 13.89 4.65 0.52
C ARG A 24 14.72 3.36 0.44
N GLN A 25 14.48 2.44 1.34
CA GLN A 25 15.15 1.12 1.36
C GLN A 25 14.23 0.05 0.77
N VAL A 26 14.83 -0.90 0.06
CA VAL A 26 14.14 -2.15 -0.29
C VAL A 26 13.98 -2.96 1.00
N THR A 27 12.76 -3.33 1.32
CA THR A 27 12.47 -4.07 2.54
C THR A 27 12.94 -5.51 2.47
N ASP A 28 13.36 -6.05 3.61
CA ASP A 28 13.76 -7.45 3.76
C ASP A 28 12.55 -8.38 3.69
N GLU A 29 12.73 -9.54 3.07
CA GLU A 29 11.71 -10.58 3.09
C GLU A 29 11.44 -11.05 4.52
N VAL A 30 10.17 -11.28 4.83
CA VAL A 30 9.75 -11.88 6.09
C VAL A 30 10.16 -13.34 6.09
N SER A 31 10.85 -13.75 7.16
CA SER A 31 11.28 -15.14 7.36
C SER A 31 10.10 -16.08 7.58
N LEU A 32 10.25 -17.32 7.15
CA LEU A 32 9.21 -18.34 7.30
C LEU A 32 9.66 -19.40 8.33
N PRO A 33 8.73 -19.94 9.11
CA PRO A 33 7.29 -19.57 9.19
C PRO A 33 7.09 -18.15 9.73
N ILE A 34 5.99 -17.50 9.31
CA ILE A 34 5.63 -16.16 9.79
C ILE A 34 5.53 -16.18 11.32
N SER A 35 6.25 -15.27 11.98
CA SER A 35 6.26 -15.17 13.45
C SER A 35 4.93 -14.64 14.00
N ASP A 36 4.62 -14.92 15.25
CA ASP A 36 3.46 -14.33 15.93
C ASP A 36 3.56 -12.80 15.99
N GLU A 37 4.77 -12.26 16.18
CA GLU A 37 5.03 -10.82 16.14
C GLU A 37 4.65 -10.20 14.79
N ASP A 38 4.93 -10.88 13.68
CA ASP A 38 4.56 -10.40 12.34
C ASP A 38 3.05 -10.47 12.10
N ARG A 39 2.40 -11.53 12.60
CA ARG A 39 0.93 -11.65 12.55
C ARG A 39 0.24 -10.54 13.32
N GLU A 40 0.66 -10.32 14.56
CA GLU A 40 0.12 -9.24 15.40
C GLU A 40 0.34 -7.86 14.75
N THR A 41 1.51 -7.64 14.15
CA THR A 41 1.80 -6.41 13.41
C THR A 41 0.85 -6.22 12.23
N LEU A 42 0.60 -7.26 11.43
CA LEU A 42 -0.36 -7.21 10.31
C LEU A 42 -1.79 -6.93 10.81
N GLU A 43 -2.18 -7.52 11.94
CA GLU A 43 -3.49 -7.24 12.57
C GLU A 43 -3.59 -5.78 13.01
N CYS A 44 -2.57 -5.21 13.65
CA CYS A 44 -2.52 -3.79 14.03
C CYS A 44 -2.61 -2.87 12.80
N MET A 45 -1.90 -3.19 11.72
CA MET A 45 -1.95 -2.44 10.46
C MET A 45 -3.34 -2.49 9.83
N MET A 46 -3.96 -3.67 9.78
CA MET A 46 -5.32 -3.85 9.29
C MET A 46 -6.33 -3.08 10.13
N GLN A 47 -6.16 -3.12 11.46
CA GLN A 47 -7.03 -2.38 12.37
C GLN A 47 -6.89 -0.86 12.18
N TYR A 48 -5.68 -0.35 11.86
CA TYR A 48 -5.50 1.05 11.48
C TYR A 48 -6.37 1.43 10.29
N LEU A 49 -6.34 0.65 9.19
CA LEU A 49 -7.13 0.94 8.00
C LEU A 49 -8.64 0.95 8.33
N LYS A 50 -9.12 -0.06 9.06
CA LYS A 50 -10.51 -0.12 9.51
C LYS A 50 -10.90 1.09 10.37
N ASN A 51 -10.08 1.44 11.35
CA ASN A 51 -10.32 2.59 12.23
C ASN A 51 -10.29 3.91 11.44
N SER A 52 -9.42 4.03 10.44
CA SER A 52 -9.27 5.24 9.63
C SER A 52 -10.48 5.51 8.70
N GLN A 53 -11.25 4.47 8.40
CA GLN A 53 -12.45 4.53 7.57
C GLN A 53 -13.76 4.58 8.39
N ASP A 54 -13.68 4.39 9.71
CA ASP A 54 -14.81 4.62 10.63
C ASP A 54 -14.82 6.08 11.09
N PRO A 55 -15.87 6.89 10.79
CA PRO A 55 -15.88 8.31 11.11
C PRO A 55 -15.72 8.64 12.60
N LYS A 56 -16.18 7.74 13.50
CA LYS A 56 -16.07 7.94 14.94
C LYS A 56 -14.65 7.65 15.42
N LEU A 57 -14.06 6.55 14.95
CA LEU A 57 -12.71 6.13 15.35
C LEU A 57 -11.66 7.02 14.68
N GLN A 58 -11.86 7.40 13.42
CA GLN A 58 -11.02 8.35 12.72
C GLN A 58 -10.88 9.66 13.52
N LYS A 59 -12.03 10.24 13.94
CA LYS A 59 -12.04 11.46 14.77
C LYS A 59 -11.42 11.23 16.14
N LYS A 60 -11.77 10.11 16.80
CA LYS A 60 -11.29 9.79 18.15
C LYS A 60 -9.77 9.69 18.21
N PHE A 61 -9.14 9.07 17.23
CA PHE A 61 -7.71 8.83 17.18
C PHE A 61 -6.96 9.79 16.25
N ASN A 62 -7.66 10.78 15.67
CA ASN A 62 -7.11 11.75 14.71
C ASN A 62 -6.34 11.07 13.57
N LEU A 63 -6.99 10.12 12.90
CA LEU A 63 -6.39 9.33 11.80
C LEU A 63 -6.63 10.01 10.45
N ARG A 64 -5.70 9.80 9.53
CA ARG A 64 -5.94 10.02 8.10
C ARG A 64 -6.49 8.72 7.50
N GLU A 65 -7.49 8.85 6.65
CA GLU A 65 -8.05 7.71 5.92
C GLU A 65 -7.00 7.08 5.01
N GLY A 66 -6.91 5.75 5.03
CA GLY A 66 -6.02 4.96 4.22
C GLY A 66 -6.71 3.72 3.67
N VAL A 67 -6.26 3.26 2.50
CA VAL A 67 -6.73 2.03 1.83
C VAL A 67 -5.65 0.96 1.76
N GLY A 68 -4.38 1.34 2.02
CA GLY A 68 -3.23 0.49 2.13
C GLY A 68 -2.25 1.02 3.18
N LEU A 69 -1.43 0.14 3.73
CA LEU A 69 -0.37 0.48 4.70
C LEU A 69 0.73 -0.56 4.63
N SER A 70 1.95 -0.11 4.37
CA SER A 70 3.16 -0.94 4.29
C SER A 70 3.95 -0.91 5.60
N ALA A 71 4.66 -1.99 5.90
CA ALA A 71 5.41 -2.12 7.15
C ALA A 71 6.50 -1.04 7.32
N ASN A 72 7.17 -0.62 6.25
CA ASN A 72 8.17 0.46 6.34
C ASN A 72 7.55 1.82 6.65
N GLN A 73 6.26 2.05 6.37
CA GLN A 73 5.55 3.26 6.77
C GLN A 73 5.29 3.33 8.29
N ILE A 74 5.46 2.23 9.01
CA ILE A 74 5.45 2.19 10.48
C ILE A 74 6.83 1.87 11.08
N GLY A 75 7.88 2.08 10.30
CA GLY A 75 9.27 1.95 10.75
C GLY A 75 9.82 0.52 10.80
N LEU A 76 9.19 -0.44 10.14
CA LEU A 76 9.64 -1.84 10.11
C LEU A 76 10.21 -2.21 8.73
N ASN A 77 11.46 -2.68 8.71
CA ASN A 77 12.09 -3.18 7.48
C ASN A 77 11.63 -4.61 7.18
N LYS A 78 10.35 -4.77 6.82
CA LYS A 78 9.71 -6.07 6.52
C LYS A 78 8.87 -5.97 5.25
N ARG A 79 9.00 -6.98 4.38
CA ARG A 79 8.29 -7.03 3.11
C ARG A 79 6.85 -7.51 3.29
N MET A 80 6.01 -6.67 3.89
CA MET A 80 4.59 -6.95 4.11
C MET A 80 3.76 -5.66 4.12
N PHE A 81 2.50 -5.76 3.70
CA PHE A 81 1.53 -4.68 3.76
C PHE A 81 0.09 -5.19 3.88
N VAL A 82 -0.82 -4.30 4.19
CA VAL A 82 -2.25 -4.57 4.25
C VAL A 82 -3.03 -3.68 3.29
N MET A 83 -4.17 -4.18 2.79
CA MET A 83 -5.12 -3.44 1.96
C MET A 83 -6.53 -3.64 2.52
N TYR A 84 -7.29 -2.54 2.62
CA TYR A 84 -8.67 -2.57 3.11
C TYR A 84 -9.50 -1.48 2.43
N PHE A 85 -10.44 -1.87 1.55
CA PHE A 85 -11.39 -0.97 0.89
C PHE A 85 -12.48 -1.79 0.17
N PRO A 86 -13.70 -1.24 -0.04
CA PRO A 86 -14.71 -1.86 -0.90
C PRO A 86 -14.39 -1.59 -2.39
N ASP A 87 -14.68 -2.55 -3.27
CA ASP A 87 -14.68 -2.30 -4.70
C ASP A 87 -15.97 -1.56 -5.15
N GLU A 88 -16.04 -1.26 -6.45
CA GLU A 88 -17.20 -0.55 -7.07
C GLU A 88 -18.54 -1.28 -6.88
N LYS A 89 -18.49 -2.60 -6.58
CA LYS A 89 -19.67 -3.44 -6.33
C LYS A 89 -19.95 -3.63 -4.85
N GLY A 90 -19.16 -2.98 -3.97
CA GLY A 90 -19.25 -3.13 -2.52
C GLY A 90 -18.60 -4.40 -1.98
N LYS A 91 -17.87 -5.17 -2.81
CA LYS A 91 -17.09 -6.31 -2.33
C LYS A 91 -15.85 -5.79 -1.60
N LEU A 92 -15.69 -6.22 -0.37
CA LEU A 92 -14.57 -5.82 0.46
C LEU A 92 -13.26 -6.50 0.03
N PHE A 93 -12.23 -5.68 -0.20
CA PHE A 93 -10.84 -6.11 -0.26
C PHE A 93 -10.23 -5.97 1.13
N GLU A 94 -9.94 -7.09 1.76
CA GLU A 94 -9.29 -7.17 3.07
C GLU A 94 -8.17 -8.21 2.96
N TYR A 95 -6.94 -7.75 2.75
CA TYR A 95 -5.79 -8.61 2.53
C TYR A 95 -4.58 -8.15 3.34
N ALA A 96 -3.99 -9.10 4.08
CA ALA A 96 -2.65 -8.99 4.64
C ALA A 96 -1.71 -9.81 3.75
N LEU A 97 -0.72 -9.15 3.15
CA LEU A 97 0.17 -9.74 2.15
C LEU A 97 1.61 -9.73 2.63
N VAL A 98 2.22 -10.90 2.64
CA VAL A 98 3.62 -11.12 3.05
C VAL A 98 4.43 -11.58 1.84
N ASN A 99 5.61 -10.99 1.66
CA ASN A 99 6.52 -11.24 0.53
C ASN A 99 5.83 -11.13 -0.85
N PRO A 100 5.03 -10.05 -1.07
CA PRO A 100 4.28 -9.89 -2.30
C PRO A 100 5.19 -9.59 -3.50
N LYS A 101 4.78 -10.12 -4.67
CA LYS A 101 5.43 -9.84 -5.95
C LYS A 101 4.43 -9.85 -7.11
N ILE A 102 4.69 -9.05 -8.12
CA ILE A 102 3.99 -9.13 -9.41
C ILE A 102 4.65 -10.23 -10.24
N ILE A 103 3.86 -11.17 -10.76
CA ILE A 103 4.33 -12.25 -11.65
C ILE A 103 4.00 -12.00 -13.11
N SER A 104 2.96 -11.18 -13.39
CA SER A 104 2.68 -10.65 -14.73
C SER A 104 1.77 -9.42 -14.64
N HIS A 105 1.74 -8.62 -15.69
CA HIS A 105 0.91 -7.41 -15.77
C HIS A 105 0.40 -7.17 -17.19
N SER A 106 -0.61 -6.31 -17.34
CA SER A 106 -1.09 -5.82 -18.64
C SER A 106 -0.07 -4.87 -19.28
N ALA A 107 -0.14 -4.74 -20.61
CA ALA A 107 0.51 -3.63 -21.30
C ALA A 107 -0.22 -2.31 -21.04
N THR A 108 -1.56 -2.33 -21.00
CA THR A 108 -2.39 -1.16 -20.71
C THR A 108 -2.14 -0.66 -19.28
N MET A 109 -2.04 0.66 -19.14
CA MET A 109 -1.88 1.35 -17.86
C MET A 109 -3.14 2.16 -17.51
N ILE A 110 -3.25 2.51 -16.24
CA ILE A 110 -4.30 3.37 -15.69
C ILE A 110 -3.68 4.39 -14.73
N TYR A 111 -4.43 5.44 -14.41
CA TYR A 111 -4.06 6.43 -13.41
C TYR A 111 -5.29 7.00 -12.72
N LEU A 112 -5.11 7.58 -11.53
CA LEU A 112 -6.15 8.35 -10.84
C LEU A 112 -6.11 9.83 -11.29
N PRO A 113 -7.22 10.38 -11.82
CA PRO A 113 -7.25 11.77 -12.30
C PRO A 113 -6.94 12.80 -11.22
N GLN A 114 -7.31 12.49 -9.97
CA GLN A 114 -7.11 13.34 -8.79
C GLN A 114 -5.72 13.21 -8.18
N SER A 115 -4.79 12.47 -8.80
CA SER A 115 -3.49 12.07 -8.25
C SER A 115 -3.60 11.02 -7.14
N GLU A 116 -2.49 10.43 -6.74
CA GLU A 116 -2.43 9.54 -5.58
C GLU A 116 -2.12 10.33 -4.31
N GLY A 117 -2.57 9.81 -3.17
CA GLY A 117 -2.17 10.27 -1.84
C GLY A 117 -1.40 9.19 -1.10
N CYS A 118 -0.68 9.57 -0.05
CA CYS A 118 0.06 8.65 0.79
C CYS A 118 0.00 9.10 2.25
N LEU A 119 -0.12 8.15 3.19
CA LEU A 119 -0.11 8.45 4.63
C LEU A 119 1.23 9.06 5.08
N SER A 120 2.32 8.72 4.40
CA SER A 120 3.66 9.22 4.71
C SER A 120 3.99 10.59 4.10
N VAL A 121 3.07 11.19 3.33
CA VAL A 121 3.27 12.46 2.63
C VAL A 121 2.22 13.47 3.08
N ASP A 122 2.67 14.60 3.65
CA ASP A 122 1.77 15.63 4.19
C ASP A 122 1.49 16.77 3.19
N ARG A 123 2.32 16.91 2.14
CA ARG A 123 2.15 17.91 1.09
C ARG A 123 1.27 17.40 -0.06
N ASP A 124 0.55 18.30 -0.69
CA ASP A 124 -0.20 18.00 -1.90
C ASP A 124 0.74 17.88 -3.11
N ILE A 125 0.79 16.70 -3.72
CA ILE A 125 1.59 16.41 -4.92
C ILE A 125 0.64 16.12 -6.07
N LYS A 126 0.67 16.98 -7.07
CA LYS A 126 -0.16 16.83 -8.27
C LYS A 126 0.63 16.17 -9.39
N GLY A 127 -0.03 15.31 -10.12
CA GLY A 127 0.53 14.63 -11.29
C GLY A 127 -0.08 13.24 -11.48
N TYR A 128 0.06 12.72 -12.67
CA TYR A 128 -0.43 11.39 -12.99
C TYR A 128 0.60 10.34 -12.62
N VAL A 129 0.12 9.28 -11.95
CA VAL A 129 0.92 8.13 -11.56
C VAL A 129 0.50 6.94 -12.42
N PRO A 130 1.22 6.63 -13.52
CA PRO A 130 0.86 5.52 -14.39
C PRO A 130 1.11 4.18 -13.67
N ARG A 131 0.08 3.33 -13.67
CA ARG A 131 0.07 2.00 -13.05
C ARG A 131 -0.41 0.96 -14.06
N TYR A 132 0.02 -0.28 -13.95
CA TYR A 132 -0.57 -1.36 -14.74
C TYR A 132 -2.04 -1.53 -14.40
N GLU A 133 -2.90 -1.59 -15.43
CA GLU A 133 -4.35 -1.75 -15.26
C GLU A 133 -4.69 -3.08 -14.57
N ARG A 134 -3.95 -4.14 -14.90
CA ARG A 134 -4.11 -5.48 -14.34
C ARG A 134 -2.76 -6.04 -13.95
N VAL A 135 -2.73 -6.65 -12.77
CA VAL A 135 -1.56 -7.38 -12.29
C VAL A 135 -1.98 -8.77 -11.81
N LYS A 136 -1.16 -9.77 -12.11
CA LYS A 136 -1.20 -11.07 -11.44
C LYS A 136 -0.12 -11.08 -10.39
N ILE A 137 -0.49 -11.40 -9.17
CA ILE A 137 0.43 -11.34 -8.02
C ILE A 137 0.54 -12.70 -7.34
N LYS A 138 1.66 -12.89 -6.65
CA LYS A 138 1.87 -13.98 -5.71
C LYS A 138 2.34 -13.37 -4.38
N ALA A 139 1.82 -13.91 -3.28
CA ALA A 139 2.18 -13.52 -1.92
C ALA A 139 1.92 -14.67 -0.96
N LEU A 140 2.23 -14.48 0.31
CA LEU A 140 1.69 -15.28 1.39
C LEU A 140 0.61 -14.46 2.11
N ASP A 141 -0.41 -15.13 2.62
CA ASP A 141 -1.36 -14.49 3.53
C ASP A 141 -0.78 -14.39 4.96
N GLY A 142 -1.55 -13.81 5.91
CA GLY A 142 -1.14 -13.69 7.31
C GLY A 142 -0.91 -15.03 8.03
N ASN A 143 -1.38 -16.15 7.48
CA ASN A 143 -1.15 -17.49 8.01
C ASN A 143 0.10 -18.15 7.39
N GLY A 144 0.67 -17.55 6.34
CA GLY A 144 1.80 -18.10 5.60
C GLY A 144 1.40 -19.02 4.45
N GLU A 145 0.12 -19.04 4.08
CA GLU A 145 -0.36 -19.81 2.93
C GLU A 145 -0.14 -19.04 1.62
N GLU A 146 0.30 -19.75 0.59
CA GLU A 146 0.51 -19.14 -0.73
C GLU A 146 -0.82 -18.71 -1.36
N ILE A 147 -0.86 -17.47 -1.83
CA ILE A 147 -1.98 -16.93 -2.60
C ILE A 147 -1.51 -16.39 -3.94
N GLU A 148 -2.28 -16.68 -4.97
CA GLU A 148 -2.20 -16.01 -6.27
C GLU A 148 -3.53 -15.32 -6.55
N MET A 149 -3.46 -14.08 -7.00
CA MET A 149 -4.68 -13.37 -7.40
C MET A 149 -4.43 -12.44 -8.59
N ARG A 150 -5.53 -12.10 -9.27
CA ARG A 150 -5.55 -11.09 -10.32
C ARG A 150 -6.25 -9.85 -9.79
N LEU A 151 -5.56 -8.74 -9.81
CA LEU A 151 -6.08 -7.44 -9.43
C LEU A 151 -6.26 -6.56 -10.67
N LYS A 152 -7.27 -5.72 -10.67
CA LYS A 152 -7.55 -4.76 -11.75
C LYS A 152 -8.06 -3.42 -11.17
N GLY A 153 -7.94 -2.36 -11.96
CA GLY A 153 -8.47 -1.06 -11.58
C GLY A 153 -7.88 -0.54 -10.28
N PHE A 154 -8.71 -0.01 -9.41
CA PHE A 154 -8.28 0.56 -8.14
C PHE A 154 -7.49 -0.41 -7.26
N ALA A 155 -7.91 -1.68 -7.20
CA ALA A 155 -7.17 -2.71 -6.44
C ALA A 155 -5.75 -2.93 -6.97
N ALA A 156 -5.55 -2.85 -8.31
CA ALA A 156 -4.22 -2.92 -8.89
C ALA A 156 -3.38 -1.68 -8.58
N ILE A 157 -3.99 -0.49 -8.53
CA ILE A 157 -3.31 0.76 -8.13
C ILE A 157 -2.84 0.67 -6.68
N VAL A 158 -3.73 0.33 -5.75
CA VAL A 158 -3.38 0.21 -4.32
C VAL A 158 -2.26 -0.80 -4.11
N PHE A 159 -2.38 -2.00 -4.69
CA PHE A 159 -1.33 -3.02 -4.59
C PHE A 159 0.04 -2.50 -5.07
N GLN A 160 0.08 -1.82 -6.22
CA GLN A 160 1.33 -1.29 -6.79
C GLN A 160 1.90 -0.15 -5.95
N HIS A 161 1.03 0.69 -5.35
CA HIS A 161 1.45 1.73 -4.42
C HIS A 161 2.15 1.14 -3.19
N GLU A 162 1.55 0.14 -2.56
CA GLU A 162 2.14 -0.52 -1.38
C GLU A 162 3.41 -1.31 -1.74
N LEU A 163 3.42 -1.96 -2.91
CA LEU A 163 4.63 -2.65 -3.39
C LEU A 163 5.77 -1.68 -3.68
N ASP A 164 5.47 -0.47 -4.17
CA ASP A 164 6.48 0.58 -4.35
C ASP A 164 7.13 0.95 -3.01
N HIS A 165 6.36 1.14 -1.95
CA HIS A 165 6.91 1.37 -0.62
C HIS A 165 7.88 0.28 -0.21
N LEU A 166 7.54 -1.00 -0.43
CA LEU A 166 8.43 -2.12 -0.13
C LEU A 166 9.71 -2.15 -0.99
N ASN A 167 9.70 -1.45 -2.11
CA ASN A 167 10.84 -1.31 -3.02
C ASN A 167 11.59 0.03 -2.84
N GLY A 168 11.30 0.77 -1.77
CA GLY A 168 11.94 2.06 -1.48
C GLY A 168 11.52 3.20 -2.41
N MET A 169 10.36 3.08 -3.06
CA MET A 169 9.81 4.05 -3.99
C MET A 169 8.60 4.77 -3.38
N MET A 170 8.50 6.06 -3.68
CA MET A 170 7.32 6.86 -3.37
C MET A 170 6.48 7.06 -4.63
N PHE A 171 5.16 7.22 -4.49
CA PHE A 171 4.27 7.36 -5.64
C PHE A 171 4.70 8.48 -6.61
N TYR A 172 5.23 9.57 -6.10
CA TYR A 172 5.66 10.71 -6.89
C TYR A 172 6.93 10.45 -7.72
N ASP A 173 7.70 9.39 -7.44
CA ASP A 173 8.83 8.98 -8.26
C ASP A 173 8.38 8.47 -9.65
N ARG A 174 7.10 8.15 -9.80
CA ARG A 174 6.48 7.73 -11.07
C ARG A 174 5.90 8.88 -11.87
N ILE A 175 5.79 10.06 -11.27
CA ILE A 175 5.30 11.25 -11.95
C ILE A 175 6.38 11.76 -12.90
N ASN A 176 5.97 12.16 -14.12
CA ASN A 176 6.92 12.74 -15.08
C ASN A 176 7.52 14.05 -14.52
N THR A 177 8.82 14.14 -14.47
CA THR A 177 9.55 15.25 -13.84
C THR A 177 9.49 16.56 -14.64
N GLU A 178 9.31 16.47 -15.97
CA GLU A 178 9.23 17.66 -16.84
C GLU A 178 7.81 18.21 -16.93
N ASN A 179 6.83 17.29 -17.00
CA ASN A 179 5.41 17.62 -17.04
C ASN A 179 4.63 16.61 -16.21
N PRO A 180 4.19 16.99 -14.98
CA PRO A 180 3.51 16.07 -14.06
C PRO A 180 2.26 15.40 -14.62
N PHE A 181 1.62 16.00 -15.64
CA PHE A 181 0.41 15.47 -16.28
C PHE A 181 0.69 14.76 -17.61
N LYS A 182 1.96 14.61 -17.98
CA LYS A 182 2.33 13.85 -19.17
C LYS A 182 2.26 12.35 -18.88
N LEU A 183 1.49 11.64 -19.70
CA LEU A 183 1.39 10.18 -19.68
C LEU A 183 2.40 9.53 -20.64
N PRO A 184 2.77 8.26 -20.44
CA PRO A 184 3.59 7.51 -21.40
C PRO A 184 2.96 7.47 -22.79
N GLU A 185 3.76 7.74 -23.84
CA GLU A 185 3.27 7.84 -25.22
C GLU A 185 3.18 6.48 -25.93
N ASN A 186 3.96 5.49 -25.51
CA ASN A 186 4.11 4.20 -26.20
C ASN A 186 3.20 3.09 -25.65
N VAL A 187 2.28 3.42 -24.76
CA VAL A 187 1.35 2.48 -24.14
C VAL A 187 -0.04 3.09 -24.04
N GLU A 188 -1.07 2.25 -24.09
CA GLU A 188 -2.44 2.71 -23.82
C GLU A 188 -2.57 3.05 -22.34
N VAL A 189 -2.98 4.29 -22.03
CA VAL A 189 -3.22 4.75 -20.65
C VAL A 189 -4.64 5.26 -20.53
N LYS A 190 -5.38 4.76 -19.54
CA LYS A 190 -6.78 5.13 -19.27
C LYS A 190 -6.90 5.83 -17.93
N SER A 191 -7.82 6.76 -17.84
CA SER A 191 -8.30 7.28 -16.56
C SER A 191 -9.16 6.23 -15.85
N LEU A 192 -9.01 6.08 -14.55
CA LEU A 192 -9.89 5.28 -13.71
C LEU A 192 -11.12 6.11 -13.30
#